data_5dc88a0910b7a477cf76c269227eff1b
#
_entry.id   5dc88a0910b7a477cf76c269227eff1b
#
_cell.length_a   1.000
_cell.length_b   1.000
_cell.length_c   1.000
_cell.angle_alpha   90.00
_cell.angle_beta   90.00
_cell.angle_gamma   90.00
#
_symmetry.space_group_name_H-M   'P 1'
#
loop_
_entity.id
_entity.type
_entity.pdbx_description
1 polymer ?
#
loop_
_entity_poly.entity_id
_entity_poly.type
_entity_poly.pdbx_seq_one_letter_code
_entity_poly.pdbx_strand_id
1 'polypeptide(L)'
;MLSDHEREALVARANAGPAVHAPHVDRVYHFSEDGTLRRFAPHVPPTNPSHPAAAWAIDEAHAPLYWFPRNCPRISVWARDAAQQATLTEVFETEATRVCAAETSWMERVRDARLY
;
A
#
# COMPACT_ATOMS: atom_id res chain seq x y z
N MET A 1 -12.87 -9.78 17.68
CA MET A 1 -12.95 -8.34 17.32
C MET A 1 -11.85 -7.62 18.07
N LEU A 2 -11.02 -6.85 17.39
CA LEU A 2 -9.93 -6.12 18.00
C LEU A 2 -10.49 -4.98 18.87
N SER A 3 -9.91 -4.79 20.06
CA SER A 3 -10.16 -3.63 20.91
C SER A 3 -9.65 -2.35 20.25
N ASP A 4 -10.11 -1.19 20.69
CA ASP A 4 -9.65 0.10 20.14
C ASP A 4 -8.15 0.28 20.34
N HIS A 5 -7.62 -0.17 21.49
CA HIS A 5 -6.18 -0.14 21.77
C HIS A 5 -5.36 -1.03 20.81
N GLU A 6 -5.87 -2.21 20.47
CA GLU A 6 -5.22 -3.08 19.47
C GLU A 6 -5.26 -2.50 18.08
N ARG A 7 -6.35 -1.81 17.73
CA ARG A 7 -6.46 -1.08 16.46
C ARG A 7 -5.47 0.09 16.39
N GLU A 8 -5.39 0.89 17.44
CA GLU A 8 -4.43 1.99 17.52
C GLU A 8 -2.99 1.49 17.45
N ALA A 9 -2.67 0.39 18.12
CA ALA A 9 -1.36 -0.24 18.07
C ALA A 9 -1.03 -0.76 16.66
N LEU A 10 -2.00 -1.32 15.93
CA LEU A 10 -1.84 -1.76 14.53
C LEU A 10 -1.62 -0.57 13.60
N VAL A 11 -2.39 0.50 13.75
CA VAL A 11 -2.22 1.73 12.96
C VAL A 11 -0.87 2.37 13.24
N ALA A 12 -0.46 2.45 14.51
CA ALA A 12 0.85 2.96 14.89
C ALA A 12 1.99 2.11 14.31
N ARG A 13 1.86 0.78 14.29
CA ARG A 13 2.82 -0.12 13.65
C ARG A 13 2.86 0.03 12.13
N ALA A 14 1.70 0.19 11.49
CA ALA A 14 1.63 0.43 10.05
C ALA A 14 2.30 1.76 9.67
N ASN A 15 2.12 2.80 10.49
CA ASN A 15 2.70 4.12 10.29
C ASN A 15 4.19 4.19 10.69
N ALA A 16 4.62 3.38 11.66
CA ALA A 16 6.01 3.24 12.11
C ALA A 16 6.81 2.20 11.31
N GLY A 17 6.22 1.66 10.25
CA GLY A 17 6.96 0.85 9.28
C GLY A 17 8.23 1.61 8.87
N PRO A 18 9.40 0.95 8.82
CA PRO A 18 10.63 1.66 8.53
C PRO A 18 10.44 2.44 7.25
N ALA A 19 10.77 3.72 7.29
CA ALA A 19 11.15 4.42 6.08
C ALA A 19 12.33 3.61 5.53
N VAL A 20 12.04 2.69 4.61
CA VAL A 20 13.07 1.94 3.94
C VAL A 20 13.72 2.95 3.01
N HIS A 21 14.70 3.64 3.51
CA HIS A 21 15.70 4.24 2.66
C HIS A 21 16.47 3.08 2.02
N ALA A 22 15.89 2.55 0.95
CA ALA A 22 16.64 1.68 0.06
C ALA A 22 17.77 2.55 -0.50
N PRO A 23 19.04 2.28 -0.16
CA PRO A 23 20.14 3.18 -0.50
C PRO A 23 20.40 3.30 -2.00
N HIS A 24 19.83 2.42 -2.83
CA HIS A 24 19.97 2.43 -4.28
C HIS A 24 18.71 1.88 -4.94
N VAL A 25 17.80 2.78 -5.29
CA VAL A 25 16.64 2.43 -6.13
C VAL A 25 16.92 2.94 -7.52
N ASP A 26 17.21 2.05 -8.46
CA ASP A 26 17.47 2.41 -9.85
C ASP A 26 16.22 2.91 -10.58
N ARG A 27 15.04 2.53 -10.11
CA ARG A 27 13.75 2.90 -10.68
C ARG A 27 12.69 3.12 -9.62
N VAL A 28 11.85 4.11 -9.88
CA VAL A 28 10.64 4.37 -9.12
C VAL A 28 9.45 4.48 -10.07
N TYR A 29 8.26 4.15 -9.59
CA TYR A 29 7.05 4.07 -10.38
C TYR A 29 5.98 4.98 -9.79
N HIS A 30 5.16 5.53 -10.65
CA HIS A 30 3.93 6.20 -10.29
C HIS A 30 2.79 5.52 -11.02
N PHE A 31 1.79 5.05 -10.28
CA PHE A 31 0.63 4.38 -10.84
C PHE A 31 -0.55 5.34 -10.92
N SER A 32 -1.21 5.40 -12.06
CA SER A 32 -2.36 6.24 -12.31
C SER A 32 -3.39 5.51 -13.20
N GLU A 33 -4.67 5.76 -12.97
CA GLU A 33 -5.73 5.34 -13.90
C GLU A 33 -5.79 6.24 -15.16
N ASP A 34 -5.08 7.38 -15.12
CA ASP A 34 -4.95 8.30 -16.25
C ASP A 34 -3.69 7.98 -17.08
N GLY A 35 -3.88 7.27 -18.18
CA GLY A 35 -2.81 6.92 -19.11
C GLY A 35 -2.25 8.10 -19.92
N THR A 36 -2.84 9.28 -19.82
CA THR A 36 -2.39 10.50 -20.52
C THR A 36 -1.41 11.33 -19.68
N LEU A 37 -1.20 10.96 -18.43
CA LEU A 37 -0.31 11.68 -17.51
C LEU A 37 1.12 11.73 -18.06
N ARG A 38 1.66 12.93 -18.24
CA ARG A 38 3.02 13.17 -18.77
C ARG A 38 3.89 13.99 -17.83
N ARG A 39 3.31 14.58 -16.81
CA ARG A 39 4.00 15.43 -15.86
C ARG A 39 3.52 15.19 -14.44
N PHE A 40 4.45 15.07 -13.53
CA PHE A 40 4.19 14.92 -12.10
C PHE A 40 4.47 16.25 -11.41
N ALA A 41 3.42 16.91 -10.92
CA ALA A 41 3.55 18.15 -10.15
C ALA A 41 3.47 17.84 -8.66
N PRO A 42 4.34 18.44 -7.83
CA PRO A 42 4.21 18.33 -6.39
C PRO A 42 2.84 18.84 -5.93
N HIS A 43 2.19 18.08 -5.05
CA HIS A 43 0.90 18.45 -4.47
C HIS A 43 0.82 17.99 -3.01
N VAL A 44 -0.02 18.65 -2.24
CA VAL A 44 -0.34 18.25 -0.86
C VAL A 44 -1.42 17.16 -0.92
N PRO A 45 -1.22 15.99 -0.29
CA PRO A 45 -2.25 14.94 -0.28
C PRO A 45 -3.52 15.43 0.43
N PRO A 46 -4.72 15.25 -0.15
CA PRO A 46 -5.97 15.62 0.51
C PRO A 46 -6.19 14.92 1.85
N THR A 47 -5.63 13.72 1.99
CA THR A 47 -5.73 12.90 3.21
C THR A 47 -4.76 13.32 4.32
N ASN A 48 -3.78 14.16 4.01
CA ASN A 48 -2.81 14.70 4.96
C ASN A 48 -2.44 16.14 4.62
N PRO A 49 -3.27 17.14 4.99
CA PRO A 49 -3.05 18.54 4.63
C PRO A 49 -1.79 19.16 5.24
N SER A 50 -1.23 18.54 6.28
CA SER A 50 0.01 19.01 6.92
C SER A 50 1.28 18.50 6.23
N HIS A 51 1.14 17.59 5.28
CA HIS A 51 2.29 17.07 4.52
C HIS A 51 2.80 18.14 3.55
N PRO A 52 4.11 18.30 3.38
CA PRO A 52 4.65 19.17 2.33
C PRO A 52 4.24 18.69 0.94
N ALA A 53 4.13 19.62 -0.01
CA ALA A 53 3.85 19.26 -1.39
C ALA A 53 4.96 18.38 -1.95
N ALA A 54 4.59 17.23 -2.50
CA ALA A 54 5.52 16.23 -3.02
C ALA A 54 4.98 15.58 -4.29
N ALA A 55 5.86 15.14 -5.17
CA ALA A 55 5.55 14.16 -6.19
C ALA A 55 5.83 12.77 -5.60
N TRP A 56 4.90 11.84 -5.81
CA TRP A 56 4.91 10.53 -5.18
C TRP A 56 5.34 9.47 -6.17
N ALA A 57 6.23 8.62 -5.72
CA ALA A 57 6.66 7.44 -6.46
C ALA A 57 6.96 6.31 -5.48
N ILE A 58 6.96 5.09 -5.96
CA ILE A 58 7.17 3.87 -5.20
C ILE A 58 8.23 2.99 -5.87
N ASP A 59 9.04 2.30 -5.09
CA ASP A 59 9.97 1.31 -5.62
C ASP A 59 9.27 0.05 -6.10
N GLU A 60 9.98 -0.79 -6.86
CA GLU A 60 9.42 -2.01 -7.44
C GLU A 60 8.93 -3.00 -6.39
N ALA A 61 9.64 -3.15 -5.28
CA ALA A 61 9.29 -4.11 -4.23
C ALA A 61 7.95 -3.76 -3.54
N HIS A 62 7.62 -2.47 -3.44
CA HIS A 62 6.38 -2.00 -2.83
C HIS A 62 5.30 -1.62 -3.85
N ALA A 63 5.60 -1.66 -5.14
CA ALA A 63 4.68 -1.32 -6.23
C ALA A 63 3.31 -2.05 -6.13
N PRO A 64 3.23 -3.35 -5.77
CA PRO A 64 1.94 -4.04 -5.66
C PRO A 64 0.95 -3.42 -4.67
N LEU A 65 1.41 -2.63 -3.70
CA LEU A 65 0.55 -1.92 -2.75
C LEU A 65 -0.30 -0.83 -3.42
N TYR A 66 0.10 -0.40 -4.61
CA TYR A 66 -0.53 0.67 -5.38
C TYR A 66 -1.25 0.17 -6.65
N TRP A 67 -1.35 -1.15 -6.85
CA TRP A 67 -2.07 -1.76 -7.98
C TRP A 67 -3.58 -1.85 -7.73
N PHE A 68 -4.17 -0.75 -7.28
CA PHE A 68 -5.58 -0.65 -6.95
C PHE A 68 -6.17 0.62 -7.54
N PRO A 69 -7.49 0.63 -7.84
CA PRO A 69 -8.17 1.86 -8.22
C PRO A 69 -7.99 2.94 -7.15
N ARG A 70 -7.98 4.18 -7.60
CA ARG A 70 -7.88 5.33 -6.69
C ARG A 70 -8.97 5.27 -5.62
N ASN A 71 -8.62 5.59 -4.40
CA ASN A 71 -9.49 5.56 -3.21
C ASN A 71 -10.05 4.18 -2.82
N CYS A 72 -9.56 3.09 -3.42
CA CYS A 72 -9.94 1.76 -2.99
C CYS A 72 -9.54 1.54 -1.52
N PRO A 73 -10.51 1.31 -0.62
CA PRO A 73 -10.21 0.97 0.76
C PRO A 73 -9.49 -0.37 0.81
N ARG A 74 -8.29 -0.38 1.41
CA ARG A 74 -7.50 -1.59 1.51
C ARG A 74 -6.56 -1.56 2.70
N ILE A 75 -6.17 -2.76 3.14
CA ILE A 75 -5.14 -2.99 4.13
C ILE A 75 -4.10 -3.89 3.50
N SER A 76 -2.83 -3.57 3.70
CA SER A 76 -1.71 -4.39 3.25
C SER A 76 -0.90 -4.86 4.46
N VAL A 77 -0.64 -6.15 4.52
CA VAL A 77 0.17 -6.79 5.54
C VAL A 77 1.28 -7.61 4.89
N TRP A 78 2.42 -7.66 5.53
CA TRP A 78 3.56 -8.47 5.09
C TRP A 78 4.33 -9.02 6.26
N ALA A 79 4.94 -10.17 6.06
CA ALA A 79 5.81 -10.80 7.04
C ALA A 79 7.23 -10.21 6.98
N ARG A 80 7.83 -9.98 8.14
CA ARG A 80 9.20 -9.50 8.29
C ARG A 80 10.15 -10.61 8.74
N ASP A 81 9.59 -11.69 9.27
CA ASP A 81 10.31 -12.85 9.78
C ASP A 81 9.47 -14.12 9.64
N ALA A 82 10.06 -15.27 9.96
CA ALA A 82 9.41 -16.57 9.82
C ALA A 82 8.18 -16.74 10.73
N ALA A 83 8.17 -16.15 11.92
CA ALA A 83 7.04 -16.24 12.84
C ALA A 83 5.85 -15.46 12.30
N GLN A 84 6.07 -14.25 11.77
CA GLN A 84 5.04 -13.46 11.13
C GLN A 84 4.54 -14.12 9.83
N GLN A 85 5.43 -14.78 9.07
CA GLN A 85 5.03 -15.55 7.90
C GLN A 85 4.11 -16.71 8.28
N ALA A 86 4.42 -17.44 9.34
CA ALA A 86 3.56 -18.53 9.82
C ALA A 86 2.17 -18.01 10.20
N THR A 87 2.10 -16.90 10.92
CA THR A 87 0.82 -16.24 11.28
C THR A 87 0.05 -15.79 10.03
N LEU A 88 0.74 -15.19 9.06
CA LEU A 88 0.13 -14.71 7.83
C LEU A 88 -0.43 -15.88 7.01
N THR A 89 0.32 -16.97 6.92
CA THR A 89 -0.09 -18.21 6.25
C THR A 89 -1.32 -18.83 6.93
N GLU A 90 -1.34 -18.88 8.26
CA GLU A 90 -2.47 -19.41 9.01
C GLU A 90 -3.74 -18.56 8.84
N VAL A 91 -3.62 -17.25 8.94
CA VAL A 91 -4.78 -16.33 8.89
C VAL A 91 -5.37 -16.23 7.47
N PHE A 92 -4.54 -16.19 6.46
CA PHE A 92 -4.97 -15.95 5.07
C PHE A 92 -4.91 -17.19 4.18
N GLU A 93 -4.53 -18.34 4.73
CA GLU A 93 -4.42 -19.61 4.00
C GLU A 93 -3.56 -19.47 2.70
N THR A 94 -2.45 -18.74 2.80
CA THR A 94 -1.57 -18.42 1.68
C THR A 94 -0.09 -18.49 2.07
N GLU A 95 0.75 -18.87 1.13
CA GLU A 95 2.21 -18.78 1.30
C GLU A 95 2.79 -17.46 0.82
N ALA A 96 1.95 -16.54 0.36
CA ALA A 96 2.40 -15.21 -0.05
C ALA A 96 3.02 -14.45 1.14
N THR A 97 4.10 -13.74 0.88
CA THR A 97 4.79 -12.94 1.90
C THR A 97 4.12 -11.59 2.14
N ARG A 98 3.17 -11.24 1.29
CA ARG A 98 2.39 -10.00 1.36
C ARG A 98 0.96 -10.27 0.93
N VAL A 99 0.01 -9.74 1.69
CA VAL A 99 -1.42 -9.83 1.42
C VAL A 99 -2.01 -8.43 1.41
N CYS A 100 -2.81 -8.13 0.39
CA CYS A 100 -3.61 -6.92 0.32
C CYS A 100 -5.10 -7.31 0.38
N ALA A 101 -5.82 -6.83 1.38
CA ALA A 101 -7.25 -7.02 1.52
C ALA A 101 -7.99 -5.74 1.12
N ALA A 102 -8.97 -5.86 0.25
CA ALA A 102 -9.85 -4.78 -0.17
C ALA A 102 -11.31 -5.15 0.13
N GLU A 103 -12.18 -4.14 0.21
CA GLU A 103 -13.62 -4.38 0.37
C GLU A 103 -14.18 -5.16 -0.83
N THR A 104 -15.02 -6.14 -0.55
CA THR A 104 -15.63 -6.99 -1.59
C THR A 104 -16.47 -6.19 -2.59
N SER A 105 -17.09 -5.08 -2.16
CA SER A 105 -17.83 -4.16 -3.03
C SER A 105 -16.96 -3.51 -4.12
N TRP A 106 -15.63 -3.53 -3.96
CA TRP A 106 -14.67 -2.99 -4.91
C TRP A 106 -14.11 -4.02 -5.89
N MET A 107 -14.42 -5.31 -5.71
CA MET A 107 -13.77 -6.39 -6.48
C MET A 107 -13.94 -6.26 -7.99
N GLU A 108 -15.10 -5.85 -8.49
CA GLU A 108 -15.29 -5.60 -9.93
C GLU A 108 -14.43 -4.44 -10.42
N ARG A 109 -14.38 -3.34 -9.68
CA ARG A 109 -13.56 -2.18 -10.02
C ARG A 109 -12.07 -2.49 -9.96
N VAL A 110 -11.64 -3.31 -8.99
CA VAL A 110 -10.24 -3.78 -8.90
C VAL A 110 -9.88 -4.63 -10.11
N ARG A 111 -10.75 -5.58 -10.48
CA ARG A 111 -10.52 -6.46 -11.62
C ARG A 111 -10.47 -5.73 -12.95
N ASP A 112 -11.32 -4.73 -13.13
CA ASP A 112 -11.48 -4.01 -14.39
C ASP A 112 -10.60 -2.77 -14.50
N ALA A 113 -9.92 -2.36 -13.41
CA ALA A 113 -9.03 -1.22 -13.40
C ALA A 113 -7.83 -1.39 -14.33
N ARG A 114 -7.45 -0.31 -14.98
CA ARG A 114 -6.19 -0.21 -15.74
C ARG A 114 -5.31 0.83 -15.09
N LEU A 115 -4.06 0.46 -14.85
CA LEU A 115 -3.04 1.33 -14.30
C LEU A 115 -1.91 1.51 -15.31
N TYR A 116 -1.38 2.70 -15.35
CA TYR A 116 -0.32 3.13 -16.25
C TYR A 116 0.88 3.64 -15.47
#